data_f1945308f4ad1c67d6d93805791b3ad9
#
_entry.id   f1945308f4ad1c67d6d93805791b3ad9
#
_cell.length_a   1.000
_cell.length_b   1.000
_cell.length_c   1.000
_cell.angle_alpha   90.00
_cell.angle_beta   90.00
_cell.angle_gamma   90.00
#
_symmetry.space_group_name_H-M   'P 1'
#
loop_
_entity.id
_entity.type
_entity.pdbx_description
1 polymer ?
#
loop_
_entity_poly.entity_id
_entity_poly.type
_entity_poly.pdbx_seq_one_letter_code
_entity_poly.pdbx_strand_id
1 'polypeptide(L)'
;MRKTFVLLSLVFGIANPTLLFSQNKFAVVELFTSQGDINCPEADKLLTELNKQSADGVYCISLHVDFWNRFGWKDPFSSLKYTRRLTNYSSVAKERETYTPYFVVNGIPTPSNQVKQEVSRQIAVQRNLSLDFNYQLFDDTLDIGYTLSGFEKSKKQPTAYYLNVVVVEKPMDTQVTAGDNKGKTLHNDQVAILFHTANIGGNKGITRIPVRRIGKSAGRRIIVFVQDKQSKKVVAAQMVPYE
;
A
#
# COMPACT_ATOMS: atom_id res chain seq x y z
N MET A 1 39.19 55.54 16.43
CA MET A 1 37.88 54.86 16.28
C MET A 1 38.09 53.60 15.47
N ARG A 2 38.17 52.42 16.14
CA ARG A 2 38.33 51.10 15.47
C ARG A 2 36.94 50.55 15.17
N LYS A 3 36.63 50.32 13.90
CA LYS A 3 35.40 49.66 13.45
C LYS A 3 35.61 48.13 13.48
N THR A 4 34.93 47.46 14.39
CA THR A 4 34.92 45.99 14.47
C THR A 4 33.90 45.47 13.48
N PHE A 5 34.35 44.75 12.43
CA PHE A 5 33.48 44.01 11.53
C PHE A 5 33.13 42.65 12.17
N VAL A 6 31.88 42.44 12.48
CA VAL A 6 31.34 41.13 12.90
C VAL A 6 30.99 40.39 11.63
N LEU A 7 31.73 39.32 11.34
CA LEU A 7 31.44 38.40 10.25
C LEU A 7 30.37 37.42 10.73
N LEU A 8 29.12 37.57 10.25
CA LEU A 8 28.03 36.64 10.51
C LEU A 8 28.16 35.45 9.52
N SER A 9 28.75 34.34 10.00
CA SER A 9 28.83 33.11 9.23
C SER A 9 27.44 32.43 9.15
N LEU A 10 26.79 32.50 7.99
CA LEU A 10 25.57 31.77 7.67
C LEU A 10 25.95 30.29 7.53
N VAL A 11 25.63 29.48 8.53
CA VAL A 11 25.72 28.01 8.43
C VAL A 11 24.54 27.54 7.58
N PHE A 12 24.80 27.33 6.28
CA PHE A 12 23.87 26.61 5.40
C PHE A 12 23.86 25.15 5.83
N GLY A 13 22.83 24.76 6.57
CA GLY A 13 22.55 23.35 6.84
C GLY A 13 22.30 22.63 5.53
N ILE A 14 23.28 21.83 5.09
CA ILE A 14 23.11 20.92 3.95
C ILE A 14 22.16 19.83 4.42
N ALA A 15 20.85 19.99 4.17
CA ALA A 15 19.91 18.89 4.23
C ALA A 15 20.36 17.88 3.16
N ASN A 16 21.01 16.79 3.59
CA ASN A 16 21.30 15.67 2.70
C ASN A 16 19.98 15.13 2.18
N PRO A 17 19.64 15.28 0.88
CA PRO A 17 18.53 14.54 0.31
C PRO A 17 18.95 13.07 0.35
N THR A 18 18.37 12.29 1.22
CA THR A 18 18.42 10.83 1.08
C THR A 18 17.76 10.53 -0.26
N LEU A 19 18.57 10.25 -1.27
CA LEU A 19 18.13 9.73 -2.55
C LEU A 19 17.54 8.34 -2.26
N LEU A 20 16.24 8.30 -1.96
CA LEU A 20 15.47 7.08 -1.95
C LEU A 20 15.38 6.64 -3.41
N PHE A 21 16.33 5.78 -3.81
CA PHE A 21 16.27 5.17 -5.12
C PHE A 21 14.96 4.40 -5.23
N SER A 22 14.09 4.80 -6.16
CA SER A 22 12.92 4.02 -6.55
C SER A 22 13.37 2.61 -6.88
N GLN A 23 12.93 1.65 -6.06
CA GLN A 23 13.28 0.26 -6.29
C GLN A 23 12.49 -0.23 -7.50
N ASN A 24 13.17 -0.47 -8.64
CA ASN A 24 12.56 -1.06 -9.84
C ASN A 24 12.28 -2.57 -9.67
N LYS A 25 12.59 -3.12 -8.49
CA LYS A 25 12.35 -4.50 -8.09
C LYS A 25 11.47 -4.48 -6.84
N PHE A 26 10.23 -4.95 -6.96
CA PHE A 26 9.29 -4.91 -5.86
C PHE A 26 8.18 -5.96 -6.03
N ALA A 27 7.50 -6.26 -4.93
CA ALA A 27 6.24 -7.00 -4.89
C ALA A 27 5.25 -6.26 -3.98
N VAL A 28 4.15 -5.76 -4.53
CA VAL A 28 2.99 -5.28 -3.76
C VAL A 28 2.09 -6.48 -3.50
N VAL A 29 1.89 -6.82 -2.24
CA VAL A 29 1.07 -7.95 -1.80
C VAL A 29 -0.19 -7.41 -1.13
N GLU A 30 -1.33 -7.58 -1.77
CA GLU A 30 -2.63 -7.26 -1.22
C GLU A 30 -3.28 -8.54 -0.69
N LEU A 31 -3.62 -8.58 0.59
CA LEU A 31 -4.42 -9.64 1.20
C LEU A 31 -5.81 -9.10 1.49
N PHE A 32 -6.83 -9.69 0.88
CA PHE A 32 -8.22 -9.47 1.26
C PHE A 32 -8.58 -10.50 2.33
N THR A 33 -8.94 -10.00 3.51
CA THR A 33 -9.13 -10.80 4.73
C THR A 33 -10.34 -10.33 5.52
N SER A 34 -10.71 -11.05 6.56
CA SER A 34 -11.69 -10.64 7.56
C SER A 34 -11.46 -11.37 8.88
N GLN A 35 -11.58 -10.65 9.98
CA GLN A 35 -11.60 -11.26 11.32
C GLN A 35 -12.82 -12.16 11.56
N GLY A 36 -13.85 -12.04 10.72
CA GLY A 36 -15.07 -12.88 10.76
C GLY A 36 -14.93 -14.22 10.04
N ASP A 37 -13.88 -14.43 9.25
CA ASP A 37 -13.63 -15.67 8.50
C ASP A 37 -12.63 -16.56 9.24
N ILE A 38 -13.03 -17.81 9.53
CA ILE A 38 -12.21 -18.80 10.24
C ILE A 38 -10.92 -19.16 9.46
N ASN A 39 -10.91 -18.97 8.15
CA ASN A 39 -9.78 -19.31 7.28
C ASN A 39 -8.74 -18.17 7.14
N CYS A 40 -9.08 -16.94 7.56
CA CYS A 40 -8.21 -15.79 7.37
C CYS A 40 -6.98 -15.73 8.29
N PRO A 41 -7.00 -16.17 9.56
CA PRO A 41 -5.87 -15.99 10.48
C PRO A 41 -4.53 -16.57 9.98
N GLU A 42 -4.56 -17.70 9.25
CA GLU A 42 -3.32 -18.26 8.68
C GLU A 42 -2.79 -17.43 7.51
N ALA A 43 -3.67 -16.81 6.73
CA ALA A 43 -3.27 -15.88 5.67
C ALA A 43 -2.70 -14.57 6.24
N ASP A 44 -3.27 -14.07 7.34
CA ASP A 44 -2.75 -12.89 8.04
C ASP A 44 -1.34 -13.14 8.59
N LYS A 45 -1.07 -14.32 9.16
CA LYS A 45 0.29 -14.75 9.57
C LYS A 45 1.26 -14.78 8.39
N LEU A 46 0.84 -15.32 7.24
CA LEU A 46 1.65 -15.33 6.03
C LEU A 46 1.99 -13.90 5.59
N LEU A 47 1.03 -12.98 5.63
CA LEU A 47 1.28 -11.57 5.31
C LEU A 47 2.31 -10.95 6.26
N THR A 48 2.20 -11.21 7.57
CA THR A 48 3.16 -10.74 8.58
C THR A 48 4.58 -11.28 8.32
N GLU A 49 4.71 -12.55 7.90
CA GLU A 49 6.00 -13.12 7.52
C GLU A 49 6.59 -12.42 6.29
N LEU A 50 5.79 -12.16 5.27
CA LEU A 50 6.21 -11.46 4.06
C LEU A 50 6.62 -10.01 4.36
N ASN A 51 5.93 -9.34 5.28
CA ASN A 51 6.25 -7.97 5.68
C ASN A 51 7.66 -7.82 6.28
N LYS A 52 8.26 -8.89 6.82
CA LYS A 52 9.66 -8.88 7.28
C LYS A 52 10.66 -8.60 6.15
N GLN A 53 10.25 -8.82 4.89
CA GLN A 53 11.04 -8.54 3.68
C GLN A 53 10.77 -7.14 3.10
N SER A 54 10.21 -6.23 3.88
CA SER A 54 9.84 -4.88 3.40
C SER A 54 11.04 -4.05 2.92
N ALA A 55 12.22 -4.26 3.53
CA ALA A 55 13.47 -3.64 3.09
C ALA A 55 13.94 -4.15 1.72
N ASP A 56 13.54 -5.36 1.33
CA ASP A 56 13.87 -6.00 0.05
C ASP A 56 12.84 -5.67 -1.05
N GLY A 57 11.92 -4.72 -0.80
CA GLY A 57 10.93 -4.28 -1.77
C GLY A 57 9.61 -5.04 -1.71
N VAL A 58 9.32 -5.81 -0.66
CA VAL A 58 8.01 -6.43 -0.45
C VAL A 58 7.10 -5.48 0.34
N TYR A 59 6.02 -5.02 -0.29
CA TYR A 59 5.08 -4.06 0.28
C TYR A 59 3.74 -4.74 0.53
N CYS A 60 3.46 -5.04 1.80
CA CYS A 60 2.27 -5.76 2.23
C CYS A 60 1.13 -4.81 2.60
N ILE A 61 -0.10 -5.17 2.24
CA ILE A 61 -1.32 -4.42 2.51
C ILE A 61 -2.42 -5.40 2.91
N SER A 62 -2.96 -5.27 4.12
CA SER A 62 -4.13 -6.01 4.59
C SER A 62 -5.40 -5.20 4.35
N LEU A 63 -6.35 -5.76 3.63
CA LEU A 63 -7.60 -5.12 3.19
C LEU A 63 -8.79 -5.92 3.74
N HIS A 64 -9.38 -5.43 4.84
CA HIS A 64 -10.48 -6.12 5.50
C HIS A 64 -11.80 -5.89 4.79
N VAL A 65 -12.41 -6.96 4.28
CA VAL A 65 -13.70 -6.93 3.58
C VAL A 65 -14.87 -6.92 4.55
N ASP A 66 -16.03 -6.39 4.14
CA ASP A 66 -17.17 -6.19 5.02
C ASP A 66 -18.27 -7.24 4.89
N PHE A 67 -18.24 -8.12 3.89
CA PHE A 67 -19.31 -9.08 3.67
C PHE A 67 -19.41 -10.17 4.74
N TRP A 68 -18.37 -10.39 5.55
CA TRP A 68 -18.38 -11.27 6.70
C TRP A 68 -19.09 -10.68 7.94
N ASN A 69 -19.26 -9.36 8.00
CA ASN A 69 -19.88 -8.68 9.16
C ASN A 69 -21.30 -9.17 9.48
N ARG A 70 -22.00 -9.72 8.50
CA ARG A 70 -23.35 -10.29 8.66
C ARG A 70 -23.39 -11.58 9.48
N PHE A 71 -22.23 -12.19 9.77
CA PHE A 71 -22.13 -13.46 10.51
C PHE A 71 -21.80 -13.27 12.00
N GLY A 72 -22.14 -12.11 12.57
CA GLY A 72 -22.11 -11.84 14.00
C GLY A 72 -20.91 -11.08 14.52
N TRP A 73 -19.79 -11.00 13.79
CA TRP A 73 -18.63 -10.17 14.12
C TRP A 73 -18.48 -9.03 13.13
N LYS A 74 -18.55 -7.80 13.63
CA LYS A 74 -18.25 -6.63 12.81
C LYS A 74 -16.75 -6.33 12.92
N ASP A 75 -16.02 -6.68 11.91
CA ASP A 75 -14.58 -6.41 11.81
C ASP A 75 -14.32 -4.89 11.84
N PRO A 76 -13.56 -4.37 12.83
CA PRO A 76 -13.36 -2.93 13.00
C PRO A 76 -12.59 -2.28 11.85
N PHE A 77 -11.87 -3.06 11.04
CA PHE A 77 -11.07 -2.60 9.92
C PHE A 77 -11.77 -2.72 8.58
N SER A 78 -12.94 -3.37 8.57
CA SER A 78 -13.65 -3.71 7.34
C SER A 78 -14.22 -2.51 6.60
N SER A 79 -14.20 -2.59 5.28
CA SER A 79 -14.74 -1.55 4.42
C SER A 79 -15.33 -2.12 3.12
N LEU A 80 -16.53 -1.64 2.74
CA LEU A 80 -17.13 -1.91 1.43
C LEU A 80 -16.20 -1.57 0.26
N LYS A 81 -15.33 -0.58 0.43
CA LYS A 81 -14.32 -0.20 -0.57
C LYS A 81 -13.37 -1.35 -0.87
N TYR A 82 -12.97 -2.11 0.13
CA TYR A 82 -12.07 -3.26 -0.03
C TYR A 82 -12.80 -4.45 -0.65
N THR A 83 -14.06 -4.68 -0.28
CA THR A 83 -14.93 -5.66 -0.95
C THR A 83 -15.07 -5.36 -2.45
N ARG A 84 -15.33 -4.10 -2.82
CA ARG A 84 -15.40 -3.70 -4.24
C ARG A 84 -14.08 -3.89 -4.98
N ARG A 85 -12.95 -3.62 -4.32
CA ARG A 85 -11.63 -3.84 -4.92
C ARG A 85 -11.36 -5.32 -5.15
N LEU A 86 -11.71 -6.20 -4.20
CA LEU A 86 -11.65 -7.65 -4.35
C LEU A 86 -12.53 -8.12 -5.51
N THR A 87 -13.79 -7.68 -5.57
CA THR A 87 -14.71 -8.03 -6.66
C THR A 87 -14.14 -7.64 -8.04
N ASN A 88 -13.46 -6.51 -8.14
CA ASN A 88 -12.80 -6.11 -9.39
C ASN A 88 -11.68 -7.08 -9.79
N TYR A 89 -10.91 -7.64 -8.84
CA TYR A 89 -9.90 -8.66 -9.14
C TYR A 89 -10.53 -9.98 -9.55
N SER A 90 -11.53 -10.48 -8.79
CA SER A 90 -12.26 -11.71 -9.10
C SER A 90 -12.90 -11.65 -10.49
N SER A 91 -13.48 -10.48 -10.86
CA SER A 91 -14.08 -10.27 -12.18
C SER A 91 -13.06 -10.35 -13.32
N VAL A 92 -11.87 -9.76 -13.14
CA VAL A 92 -10.78 -9.83 -14.15
C VAL A 92 -10.24 -11.24 -14.25
N ALA A 93 -10.16 -11.96 -13.13
CA ALA A 93 -9.77 -13.39 -13.09
C ALA A 93 -10.86 -14.34 -13.60
N LYS A 94 -12.08 -13.83 -13.90
CA LYS A 94 -13.25 -14.62 -14.31
C LYS A 94 -13.67 -15.67 -13.27
N GLU A 95 -13.48 -15.37 -11.99
CA GLU A 95 -13.94 -16.21 -10.90
C GLU A 95 -15.44 -16.07 -10.71
N ARG A 96 -16.08 -17.18 -10.30
CA ARG A 96 -17.56 -17.22 -10.12
C ARG A 96 -17.99 -16.50 -8.87
N GLU A 97 -17.17 -16.53 -7.82
CA GLU A 97 -17.48 -16.00 -6.50
C GLU A 97 -16.33 -15.21 -5.92
N THR A 98 -16.65 -14.27 -5.06
CA THR A 98 -15.69 -13.53 -4.25
C THR A 98 -15.55 -14.20 -2.89
N TYR A 99 -14.33 -14.53 -2.47
CA TYR A 99 -14.03 -15.24 -1.23
C TYR A 99 -12.84 -14.64 -0.48
N THR A 100 -12.65 -15.07 0.75
CA THR A 100 -11.46 -14.78 1.57
C THR A 100 -10.91 -16.09 2.16
N PRO A 101 -9.63 -16.13 2.53
CA PRO A 101 -8.59 -15.14 2.22
C PRO A 101 -8.23 -15.13 0.74
N TYR A 102 -7.93 -13.93 0.19
CA TYR A 102 -7.61 -13.78 -1.21
C TYR A 102 -6.36 -12.94 -1.40
N PHE A 103 -5.31 -13.49 -1.99
CA PHE A 103 -4.08 -12.78 -2.26
C PHE A 103 -3.98 -12.27 -3.69
N VAL A 104 -3.40 -11.08 -3.82
CA VAL A 104 -3.04 -10.49 -5.11
C VAL A 104 -1.59 -10.00 -5.02
N VAL A 105 -0.71 -10.49 -5.89
CA VAL A 105 0.68 -10.07 -5.96
C VAL A 105 0.92 -9.27 -7.23
N ASN A 106 1.29 -8.01 -7.11
CA ASN A 106 1.44 -7.06 -8.23
C ASN A 106 0.24 -7.07 -9.21
N GLY A 107 -0.98 -7.14 -8.67
CA GLY A 107 -2.21 -7.15 -9.46
C GLY A 107 -2.58 -8.51 -10.05
N ILE A 108 -1.86 -9.59 -9.68
CA ILE A 108 -2.09 -10.96 -10.14
C ILE A 108 -2.72 -11.76 -8.99
N PRO A 109 -3.97 -12.22 -9.12
CA PRO A 109 -4.56 -13.16 -8.18
C PRO A 109 -3.67 -14.39 -7.98
N THR A 110 -3.40 -14.73 -6.73
CA THR A 110 -2.40 -15.75 -6.39
C THR A 110 -2.91 -16.65 -5.26
N PRO A 111 -3.01 -17.97 -5.44
CA PRO A 111 -3.37 -18.91 -4.38
C PRO A 111 -2.44 -18.80 -3.17
N SER A 112 -2.97 -18.93 -1.94
CA SER A 112 -2.21 -18.75 -0.70
C SER A 112 -0.93 -19.60 -0.63
N ASN A 113 -0.97 -20.83 -1.13
CA ASN A 113 0.19 -21.74 -1.16
C ASN A 113 1.26 -21.36 -2.20
N GLN A 114 0.98 -20.42 -3.11
CA GLN A 114 1.92 -19.95 -4.15
C GLN A 114 2.45 -18.54 -3.90
N VAL A 115 1.94 -17.83 -2.88
CA VAL A 115 2.27 -16.42 -2.65
C VAL A 115 3.76 -16.19 -2.46
N LYS A 116 4.46 -17.00 -1.64
CA LYS A 116 5.91 -16.86 -1.41
C LYS A 116 6.70 -17.01 -2.73
N GLN A 117 6.34 -17.96 -3.56
CA GLN A 117 6.97 -18.18 -4.86
C GLN A 117 6.72 -17.01 -5.80
N GLU A 118 5.46 -16.52 -5.87
CA GLU A 118 5.10 -15.39 -6.73
C GLU A 118 5.80 -14.11 -6.28
N VAL A 119 5.89 -13.82 -4.97
CA VAL A 119 6.65 -12.69 -4.41
C VAL A 119 8.11 -12.76 -4.86
N SER A 120 8.78 -13.91 -4.69
CA SER A 120 10.16 -14.11 -5.13
C SER A 120 10.33 -13.87 -6.63
N ARG A 121 9.39 -14.35 -7.43
CA ARG A 121 9.38 -14.11 -8.87
C ARG A 121 9.23 -12.65 -9.23
N GLN A 122 8.33 -11.93 -8.53
CA GLN A 122 8.05 -10.52 -8.79
C GLN A 122 9.21 -9.58 -8.39
N ILE A 123 9.91 -9.87 -7.30
CA ILE A 123 11.11 -9.13 -6.88
C ILE A 123 12.24 -9.30 -7.90
N ALA A 124 12.36 -10.47 -8.56
CA ALA A 124 13.39 -10.70 -9.56
C ALA A 124 13.17 -9.91 -10.87
N VAL A 125 11.95 -9.41 -11.11
CA VAL A 125 11.61 -8.69 -12.35
C VAL A 125 12.12 -7.25 -12.28
N GLN A 126 13.05 -6.90 -13.19
CA GLN A 126 13.43 -5.51 -13.41
C GLN A 126 12.35 -4.78 -14.22
N ARG A 127 11.87 -3.64 -13.72
CA ARG A 127 10.84 -2.83 -14.39
C ARG A 127 11.43 -1.57 -15.00
N ASN A 128 10.84 -1.13 -16.11
CA ASN A 128 11.27 0.09 -16.81
C ASN A 128 10.68 1.36 -16.18
N LEU A 129 9.45 1.27 -15.64
CA LEU A 129 8.82 2.40 -14.96
C LEU A 129 9.35 2.50 -13.53
N SER A 130 9.68 3.70 -13.13
CA SER A 130 10.01 4.07 -11.75
C SER A 130 9.06 5.13 -11.23
N LEU A 131 8.79 5.08 -9.95
CA LEU A 131 7.95 6.01 -9.21
C LEU A 131 8.79 6.63 -8.10
N ASP A 132 8.88 7.96 -8.10
CA ASP A 132 9.33 8.73 -6.96
C ASP A 132 8.16 9.55 -6.44
N PHE A 133 7.99 9.61 -5.12
CA PHE A 133 6.98 10.45 -4.52
C PHE A 133 7.47 11.13 -3.24
N ASN A 134 6.87 12.25 -2.94
CA ASN A 134 6.94 12.91 -1.65
C ASN A 134 5.52 13.11 -1.12
N TYR A 135 5.41 13.36 0.18
CA TYR A 135 4.11 13.65 0.77
C TYR A 135 4.19 14.83 1.74
N GLN A 136 3.08 15.51 1.89
CA GLN A 136 2.88 16.57 2.86
C GLN A 136 1.51 16.42 3.50
N LEU A 137 1.49 16.43 4.84
CA LEU A 137 0.25 16.39 5.60
C LEU A 137 -0.11 17.81 6.04
N PHE A 138 -1.25 18.29 5.59
CA PHE A 138 -1.94 19.46 6.09
C PHE A 138 -3.10 18.98 6.97
N ASP A 139 -3.63 19.78 7.87
CA ASP A 139 -4.63 19.42 8.89
C ASP A 139 -5.54 18.23 8.56
N ASP A 140 -6.24 18.24 7.44
CA ASP A 140 -7.17 17.21 6.99
C ASP A 140 -6.90 16.72 5.55
N THR A 141 -5.74 17.03 5.00
CA THR A 141 -5.39 16.71 3.61
C THR A 141 -3.98 16.15 3.51
N LEU A 142 -3.85 14.99 2.88
CA LEU A 142 -2.57 14.38 2.49
C LEU A 142 -2.32 14.68 1.01
N ASP A 143 -1.33 15.51 0.73
CA ASP A 143 -0.85 15.77 -0.62
C ASP A 143 0.27 14.79 -0.98
N ILE A 144 0.13 14.10 -2.11
CA ILE A 144 1.15 13.20 -2.68
C ILE A 144 1.62 13.81 -4.01
N GLY A 145 2.84 14.34 -4.00
CA GLY A 145 3.53 14.72 -5.21
C GLY A 145 4.24 13.51 -5.81
N TYR A 146 4.03 13.21 -7.11
CA TYR A 146 4.63 12.06 -7.76
C TYR A 146 5.39 12.45 -9.02
N THR A 147 6.43 11.69 -9.34
CA THR A 147 7.18 11.73 -10.60
C THR A 147 7.33 10.29 -11.11
N LEU A 148 6.98 10.08 -12.37
CA LEU A 148 7.11 8.81 -13.07
C LEU A 148 8.15 8.94 -14.18
N SER A 149 9.07 7.98 -14.27
CA SER A 149 10.12 7.93 -15.28
C SER A 149 10.09 6.60 -16.03
N GLY A 150 10.65 6.54 -17.23
CA GLY A 150 10.74 5.32 -18.04
C GLY A 150 9.57 5.10 -19.00
N PHE A 151 8.68 6.08 -19.16
CA PHE A 151 7.56 5.98 -20.12
C PHE A 151 8.00 5.97 -21.57
N GLU A 152 9.15 6.53 -21.89
CA GLU A 152 9.76 6.48 -23.24
C GLU A 152 9.99 5.05 -23.73
N LYS A 153 10.11 4.10 -22.82
CA LYS A 153 10.21 2.66 -23.09
C LYS A 153 8.88 1.92 -23.02
N SER A 154 7.79 2.63 -22.69
CA SER A 154 6.44 2.09 -22.56
C SER A 154 5.64 2.38 -23.83
N LYS A 155 4.86 1.38 -24.28
CA LYS A 155 3.87 1.60 -25.35
C LYS A 155 2.60 2.31 -24.87
N LYS A 156 2.44 2.53 -23.55
CA LYS A 156 1.24 3.11 -22.94
C LYS A 156 1.52 4.51 -22.43
N GLN A 157 0.51 5.40 -22.58
CA GLN A 157 0.53 6.74 -22.01
C GLN A 157 0.28 6.71 -20.49
N PRO A 158 0.73 7.71 -19.73
CA PRO A 158 0.46 7.81 -18.28
C PRO A 158 -1.02 7.68 -17.92
N THR A 159 -1.92 8.21 -18.76
CA THR A 159 -3.38 8.16 -18.56
C THR A 159 -3.96 6.73 -18.54
N ALA A 160 -3.21 5.71 -19.01
CA ALA A 160 -3.60 4.30 -18.94
C ALA A 160 -3.46 3.70 -17.54
N TYR A 161 -2.95 4.47 -16.56
CA TYR A 161 -2.67 3.97 -15.22
C TYR A 161 -3.45 4.70 -14.14
N TYR A 162 -3.59 4.04 -13.00
CA TYR A 162 -4.00 4.62 -11.72
C TYR A 162 -2.78 4.82 -10.83
N LEU A 163 -2.82 5.87 -10.01
CA LEU A 163 -1.99 6.02 -8.82
C LEU A 163 -2.80 5.54 -7.63
N ASN A 164 -2.32 4.53 -6.93
CA ASN A 164 -2.91 4.07 -5.69
C ASN A 164 -2.04 4.55 -4.53
N VAL A 165 -2.66 5.15 -3.52
CA VAL A 165 -2.03 5.62 -2.28
C VAL A 165 -2.66 4.90 -1.12
N VAL A 166 -1.84 4.22 -0.33
CA VAL A 166 -2.29 3.44 0.82
C VAL A 166 -1.50 3.87 2.05
N VAL A 167 -2.20 4.18 3.13
CA VAL A 167 -1.59 4.31 4.46
C VAL A 167 -1.91 3.05 5.23
N VAL A 168 -0.88 2.36 5.70
CA VAL A 168 -1.03 1.16 6.53
C VAL A 168 -0.66 1.44 7.97
N GLU A 169 -1.42 0.84 8.89
CA GLU A 169 -1.22 0.94 10.33
C GLU A 169 -0.14 -0.04 10.80
N LYS A 170 0.50 0.27 11.91
CA LYS A 170 1.37 -0.66 12.63
C LYS A 170 0.58 -1.90 13.08
N PRO A 171 1.27 -3.00 13.45
CA PRO A 171 0.61 -4.21 13.95
C PRO A 171 -0.35 -3.92 15.10
N MET A 172 -1.51 -4.58 15.07
CA MET A 172 -2.58 -4.42 16.06
C MET A 172 -3.17 -5.78 16.43
N ASP A 173 -3.52 -5.92 17.71
CA ASP A 173 -4.25 -7.09 18.22
C ASP A 173 -5.72 -6.74 18.46
N THR A 174 -6.61 -7.66 18.10
CA THR A 174 -8.05 -7.53 18.32
C THR A 174 -8.58 -8.74 19.07
N GLN A 175 -9.24 -8.52 20.21
CA GLN A 175 -9.99 -9.56 20.91
C GLN A 175 -11.33 -9.75 20.21
N VAL A 176 -11.52 -10.88 19.55
CA VAL A 176 -12.78 -11.19 18.84
C VAL A 176 -13.80 -11.72 19.83
N THR A 177 -14.97 -11.06 19.92
CA THR A 177 -16.00 -11.39 20.91
C THR A 177 -17.22 -12.10 20.34
N ALA A 178 -17.32 -12.26 19.01
CA ALA A 178 -18.43 -12.92 18.34
C ALA A 178 -17.98 -13.56 17.00
N GLY A 179 -18.86 -14.32 16.34
CA GLY A 179 -18.58 -15.01 15.07
C GLY A 179 -17.63 -16.20 15.23
N ASP A 180 -17.10 -16.70 14.11
CA ASP A 180 -16.37 -17.97 14.04
C ASP A 180 -14.99 -17.92 14.74
N ASN A 181 -14.42 -16.74 14.92
CA ASN A 181 -13.18 -16.53 15.65
C ASN A 181 -13.41 -16.06 17.10
N LYS A 182 -14.63 -16.19 17.65
CA LYS A 182 -14.92 -15.80 19.04
C LYS A 182 -13.93 -16.37 20.03
N GLY A 183 -13.47 -15.52 20.96
CA GLY A 183 -12.52 -15.86 22.01
C GLY A 183 -11.05 -15.86 21.60
N LYS A 184 -10.74 -15.65 20.30
CA LYS A 184 -9.36 -15.53 19.82
C LYS A 184 -8.88 -14.07 19.89
N THR A 185 -7.59 -13.87 20.14
CA THR A 185 -6.89 -12.64 19.87
C THR A 185 -6.26 -12.75 18.49
N LEU A 186 -6.70 -11.93 17.55
CA LEU A 186 -6.17 -11.90 16.19
C LEU A 186 -5.15 -10.78 16.04
N HIS A 187 -4.00 -11.13 15.49
CA HIS A 187 -2.93 -10.19 15.14
C HIS A 187 -3.06 -9.79 13.69
N ASN A 188 -3.20 -8.47 13.43
CA ASN A 188 -3.29 -7.92 12.08
C ASN A 188 -2.14 -6.95 11.83
N ASP A 189 -1.41 -7.16 10.74
CA ASP A 189 -0.28 -6.35 10.30
C ASP A 189 -0.60 -5.63 8.99
N GLN A 190 -0.02 -4.44 8.78
CA GLN A 190 -0.18 -3.65 7.54
C GLN A 190 -1.63 -3.38 7.14
N VAL A 191 -2.50 -3.17 8.13
CA VAL A 191 -3.93 -2.88 7.89
C VAL A 191 -4.07 -1.54 7.20
N ALA A 192 -4.71 -1.52 6.05
CA ALA A 192 -5.00 -0.30 5.31
C ALA A 192 -6.03 0.56 6.06
N ILE A 193 -5.61 1.73 6.52
CA ILE A 193 -6.49 2.74 7.14
C ILE A 193 -6.89 3.83 6.15
N LEU A 194 -6.16 3.97 5.07
CA LEU A 194 -6.49 4.77 3.89
C LEU A 194 -6.14 3.97 2.64
N PHE A 195 -7.03 4.00 1.67
CA PHE A 195 -6.77 3.56 0.30
C PHE A 195 -7.38 4.56 -0.66
N HIS A 196 -6.59 5.23 -1.46
CA HIS A 196 -7.06 6.19 -2.45
C HIS A 196 -6.55 5.81 -3.85
N THR A 197 -7.42 5.91 -4.84
CA THR A 197 -7.08 5.67 -6.24
C THR A 197 -7.35 6.94 -7.04
N ALA A 198 -6.32 7.46 -7.70
CA ALA A 198 -6.39 8.65 -8.55
C ALA A 198 -6.07 8.30 -10.01
N ASN A 199 -6.61 9.09 -10.93
CA ASN A 199 -6.19 9.04 -12.33
C ASN A 199 -4.84 9.77 -12.48
N ILE A 200 -3.93 9.18 -13.25
CA ILE A 200 -2.68 9.82 -13.63
C ILE A 200 -2.93 10.66 -14.88
N GLY A 201 -2.64 11.97 -14.80
CA GLY A 201 -2.80 12.90 -15.92
C GLY A 201 -1.52 13.13 -16.73
N GLY A 202 -0.36 12.76 -16.17
CA GLY A 202 0.97 12.96 -16.79
C GLY A 202 2.10 12.35 -15.97
N ASN A 203 3.33 12.55 -16.40
CA ASN A 203 4.53 11.99 -15.75
C ASN A 203 4.80 12.62 -14.37
N LYS A 204 4.21 13.76 -14.08
CA LYS A 204 4.30 14.45 -12.78
C LYS A 204 2.91 14.96 -12.40
N GLY A 205 2.66 15.02 -11.11
CA GLY A 205 1.40 15.56 -10.60
C GLY A 205 1.34 15.56 -9.08
N ILE A 206 0.23 16.11 -8.58
CA ILE A 206 -0.10 16.08 -7.16
C ILE A 206 -1.52 15.49 -7.06
N THR A 207 -1.70 14.55 -6.14
CA THR A 207 -3.03 14.10 -5.74
C THR A 207 -3.30 14.53 -4.30
N ARG A 208 -4.47 15.14 -4.08
CA ARG A 208 -4.94 15.60 -2.77
C ARG A 208 -5.96 14.64 -2.21
N ILE A 209 -5.72 14.16 -1.01
CA ILE A 209 -6.51 13.11 -0.39
C ILE A 209 -7.06 13.63 0.93
N PRO A 210 -8.39 13.77 1.08
CA PRO A 210 -8.98 14.11 2.38
C PRO A 210 -8.69 13.00 3.40
N VAL A 211 -8.06 13.35 4.52
CA VAL A 211 -7.57 12.38 5.53
C VAL A 211 -8.12 12.69 6.92
N ARG A 212 -9.42 12.87 7.02
CA ARG A 212 -10.04 13.14 8.31
C ARG A 212 -9.60 12.09 9.35
N ARG A 213 -8.95 12.55 10.43
CA ARG A 213 -8.50 11.74 11.59
C ARG A 213 -7.33 10.77 11.34
N ILE A 214 -6.63 10.89 10.23
CA ILE A 214 -5.37 10.16 10.04
C ILE A 214 -4.23 11.07 10.51
N GLY A 215 -4.00 11.14 11.82
CA GLY A 215 -2.83 11.83 12.37
C GLY A 215 -1.54 11.07 12.07
N LYS A 216 -0.41 11.76 12.22
CA LYS A 216 0.91 11.10 12.22
C LYS A 216 1.00 10.10 13.38
N SER A 217 1.57 8.94 13.13
CA SER A 217 1.82 7.92 14.15
C SER A 217 3.04 7.10 13.77
N ALA A 218 3.96 6.96 14.71
CA ALA A 218 5.15 6.14 14.50
C ALA A 218 4.78 4.70 14.12
N GLY A 219 5.49 4.15 13.13
CA GLY A 219 5.28 2.80 12.62
C GLY A 219 4.27 2.68 11.48
N ARG A 220 3.58 3.77 11.10
CA ARG A 220 2.79 3.82 9.88
C ARG A 220 3.68 3.94 8.65
N ARG A 221 3.16 3.50 7.50
CA ARG A 221 3.85 3.62 6.22
C ARG A 221 2.88 4.11 5.14
N ILE A 222 3.42 4.83 4.15
CA ILE A 222 2.71 5.15 2.92
C ILE A 222 3.27 4.25 1.83
N ILE A 223 2.38 3.50 1.17
CA ILE A 223 2.68 2.71 -0.02
C ILE A 223 2.01 3.41 -1.19
N VAL A 224 2.79 3.80 -2.19
CA VAL A 224 2.26 4.35 -3.45
C VAL A 224 2.62 3.41 -4.58
N PHE A 225 1.65 3.06 -5.41
CA PHE A 225 1.90 2.21 -6.56
C PHE A 225 1.08 2.58 -7.78
N VAL A 226 1.68 2.36 -8.95
CA VAL A 226 1.11 2.61 -10.27
C VAL A 226 0.56 1.32 -10.82
N GLN A 227 -0.73 1.32 -11.16
CA GLN A 227 -1.46 0.14 -11.61
C GLN A 227 -2.09 0.37 -12.98
N ASP A 228 -1.85 -0.54 -13.90
CA ASP A 228 -2.49 -0.53 -15.22
C ASP A 228 -4.01 -0.72 -15.09
N LYS A 229 -4.77 0.17 -15.74
CA LYS A 229 -6.25 0.19 -15.63
C LYS A 229 -6.90 -1.06 -16.15
N GLN A 230 -6.36 -1.64 -17.20
CA GLN A 230 -6.93 -2.79 -17.90
C GLN A 230 -6.46 -4.12 -17.30
N SER A 231 -5.15 -4.34 -17.27
CA SER A 231 -4.56 -5.62 -16.82
C SER A 231 -4.48 -5.77 -15.31
N LYS A 232 -4.67 -4.67 -14.55
CA LYS A 232 -4.46 -4.55 -13.09
C LYS A 232 -3.02 -4.78 -12.63
N LYS A 233 -2.08 -5.02 -13.53
CA LYS A 233 -0.66 -5.21 -13.16
C LYS A 233 -0.07 -3.95 -12.51
N VAL A 234 0.65 -4.13 -11.42
CA VAL A 234 1.43 -3.07 -10.79
C VAL A 234 2.76 -2.93 -11.52
N VAL A 235 3.06 -1.71 -11.98
CA VAL A 235 4.21 -1.42 -12.85
C VAL A 235 5.29 -0.58 -12.18
N ALA A 236 4.98 0.13 -11.11
CA ALA A 236 5.91 0.86 -10.26
C ALA A 236 5.35 0.93 -8.85
N ALA A 237 6.21 0.91 -7.82
CA ALA A 237 5.80 1.06 -6.43
C ALA A 237 6.94 1.60 -5.59
N GLN A 238 6.57 2.33 -4.53
CA GLN A 238 7.50 2.81 -3.51
C GLN A 238 6.78 2.86 -2.17
N MET A 239 7.54 2.67 -1.08
CA MET A 239 7.05 2.76 0.29
C MET A 239 7.98 3.67 1.09
N VAL A 240 7.41 4.51 1.95
CA VAL A 240 8.13 5.36 2.90
C VAL A 240 7.47 5.32 4.28
N PRO A 241 8.20 5.62 5.37
CA PRO A 241 7.60 5.88 6.67
C PRO A 241 6.59 7.04 6.59
N TYR A 242 5.54 6.99 7.41
CA TYR A 242 4.56 8.06 7.57
C TYR A 242 4.74 8.70 8.96
N GLU A 243 5.57 9.74 9.04
CA GLU A 243 5.98 10.46 10.25
C GLU A 243 5.49 11.91 10.27
#